data_0bd4ab77fa858f5d5c412c6aed66d5c9
#
_entry.id   0bd4ab77fa858f5d5c412c6aed66d5c9
#
_cell.length_a   1.000
_cell.length_b   1.000
_cell.length_c   1.000
_cell.angle_alpha   90.00
_cell.angle_beta   90.00
_cell.angle_gamma   90.00
#
_symmetry.space_group_name_H-M   'P 1'
#
loop_
_entity.id
_entity.type
_entity.pdbx_description
1 polymer ?
#
loop_
_entity_poly.entity_id
_entity_poly.type
_entity_poly.pdbx_seq_one_letter_code
_entity_poly.pdbx_strand_id
1 'polypeptide(L)'
;AFIHFYLMKHNWTYANIGGNTRVVIKNGKDIQHLAELDEKLWTVLACPVSGLEIPEESLKCMDTDGDSKIHVADVVATAEWLCKVLRDPQVLFEAKASLAISDITDEAILSIATPLATDGVVTLEAVRTAIAGTSIQAQAVPDAPYAGDVIAAYKSCQDAYANYFQTS
;
A
#
# COMPACT_ATOMS: atom_id res chain seq x y z
N ALA A 1 0.15 -41.41 12.55
CA ALA A 1 -1.01 -40.72 12.02
C ALA A 1 -0.56 -39.43 11.32
N PHE A 2 -0.37 -39.46 10.01
CA PHE A 2 -0.10 -38.29 9.20
C PHE A 2 -1.43 -37.52 9.07
N ILE A 3 -1.57 -36.44 9.84
CA ILE A 3 -2.65 -35.47 9.60
C ILE A 3 -2.23 -34.72 8.33
N HIS A 4 -2.85 -35.09 7.22
CA HIS A 4 -2.83 -34.36 5.98
C HIS A 4 -3.55 -33.03 6.26
N PHE A 5 -2.78 -31.99 6.57
CA PHE A 5 -3.28 -30.63 6.54
C PHE A 5 -3.61 -30.33 5.07
N TYR A 6 -4.82 -30.57 4.68
CA TYR A 6 -5.39 -30.05 3.44
C TYR A 6 -5.37 -28.54 3.62
N LEU A 7 -4.32 -27.88 3.13
CA LEU A 7 -4.33 -26.44 2.86
C LEU A 7 -5.53 -26.20 1.96
N MET A 8 -6.60 -25.67 2.52
CA MET A 8 -7.76 -25.28 1.75
C MET A 8 -7.30 -24.17 0.81
N LYS A 9 -7.08 -24.54 -0.45
CA LYS A 9 -6.71 -23.63 -1.51
C LYS A 9 -7.77 -22.52 -1.58
N HIS A 10 -7.34 -21.27 -1.61
CA HIS A 10 -8.26 -20.13 -1.69
C HIS A 10 -9.19 -20.27 -2.90
N ASN A 11 -10.48 -19.98 -2.69
CA ASN A 11 -11.48 -20.13 -3.74
C ASN A 11 -11.66 -18.83 -4.52
N TRP A 12 -10.95 -18.72 -5.64
CA TRP A 12 -10.96 -17.55 -6.49
C TRP A 12 -12.28 -17.39 -7.24
N THR A 13 -12.71 -16.14 -7.45
CA THR A 13 -13.80 -15.80 -8.35
C THR A 13 -13.26 -15.58 -9.75
N TYR A 14 -13.94 -16.13 -10.74
CA TYR A 14 -13.58 -15.99 -12.14
C TYR A 14 -14.68 -15.24 -12.90
N ALA A 15 -14.27 -14.42 -13.88
CA ALA A 15 -15.16 -13.79 -14.86
C ALA A 15 -14.65 -14.06 -16.27
N ASN A 16 -15.55 -14.21 -17.22
CA ASN A 16 -15.22 -14.30 -18.62
C ASN A 16 -15.38 -12.92 -19.27
N ILE A 17 -14.29 -12.33 -19.68
CA ILE A 17 -14.25 -10.99 -20.28
C ILE A 17 -13.56 -11.10 -21.64
N GLY A 18 -14.30 -10.84 -22.73
CA GLY A 18 -13.76 -10.90 -24.08
C GLY A 18 -13.28 -12.30 -24.48
N GLY A 19 -13.92 -13.36 -23.98
CA GLY A 19 -13.56 -14.75 -24.28
C GLY A 19 -12.42 -15.32 -23.42
N ASN A 20 -11.82 -14.52 -22.54
CA ASN A 20 -10.77 -14.97 -21.64
C ASN A 20 -11.29 -15.06 -20.19
N THR A 21 -10.94 -16.15 -19.51
CA THR A 21 -11.21 -16.32 -18.09
C THR A 21 -10.20 -15.50 -17.29
N ARG A 22 -10.69 -14.63 -16.42
CA ARG A 22 -9.88 -13.76 -15.54
C ARG A 22 -10.28 -13.94 -14.10
N VAL A 23 -9.30 -13.85 -13.18
CA VAL A 23 -9.57 -13.76 -11.76
C VAL A 23 -10.08 -12.36 -11.44
N VAL A 24 -11.11 -12.32 -10.58
CA VAL A 24 -11.68 -11.07 -10.07
C VAL A 24 -11.42 -11.00 -8.58
N ILE A 25 -10.72 -9.96 -8.15
CA ILE A 25 -10.48 -9.66 -6.74
C ILE A 25 -11.70 -8.90 -6.21
N LYS A 26 -12.44 -9.50 -5.28
CA LYS A 26 -13.74 -9.00 -4.81
C LYS A 26 -13.77 -8.56 -3.36
N ASN A 27 -12.84 -9.03 -2.55
CA ASN A 27 -12.90 -8.83 -1.11
C ASN A 27 -11.50 -8.89 -0.48
N GLY A 28 -11.43 -8.52 0.80
CA GLY A 28 -10.19 -8.51 1.56
C GLY A 28 -9.50 -9.87 1.67
N LYS A 29 -10.26 -10.99 1.63
CA LYS A 29 -9.67 -12.33 1.64
C LYS A 29 -8.92 -12.64 0.36
N ASP A 30 -9.40 -12.16 -0.79
CA ASP A 30 -8.68 -12.31 -2.05
C ASP A 30 -7.34 -11.58 -1.97
N ILE A 31 -7.28 -10.39 -1.35
CA ILE A 31 -6.02 -9.67 -1.11
C ILE A 31 -5.07 -10.47 -0.22
N GLN A 32 -5.57 -11.07 0.88
CA GLN A 32 -4.76 -11.88 1.80
C GLN A 32 -4.12 -13.09 1.14
N HIS A 33 -4.75 -13.66 0.13
CA HIS A 33 -4.29 -14.85 -0.59
C HIS A 33 -3.64 -14.55 -1.94
N LEU A 34 -3.43 -13.27 -2.27
CA LEU A 34 -2.96 -12.88 -3.60
C LEU A 34 -1.60 -13.50 -3.99
N ALA A 35 -0.72 -13.74 -3.02
CA ALA A 35 0.54 -14.44 -3.21
C ALA A 35 0.37 -15.92 -3.66
N GLU A 36 -0.79 -16.52 -3.42
CA GLU A 36 -1.09 -17.90 -3.81
C GLU A 36 -1.65 -18.01 -5.23
N LEU A 37 -1.92 -16.88 -5.90
CA LEU A 37 -2.47 -16.85 -7.25
C LEU A 37 -1.43 -17.33 -8.25
N ASP A 38 -1.77 -18.37 -9.02
CA ASP A 38 -0.90 -18.90 -10.07
C ASP A 38 -0.58 -17.82 -11.10
N GLU A 39 0.70 -17.67 -11.43
CA GLU A 39 1.20 -16.66 -12.36
C GLU A 39 0.48 -16.67 -13.73
N LYS A 40 0.03 -17.84 -14.16
CA LYS A 40 -0.73 -18.02 -15.41
C LYS A 40 -2.11 -17.37 -15.40
N LEU A 41 -2.63 -17.06 -14.21
CA LEU A 41 -3.94 -16.41 -14.03
C LEU A 41 -3.85 -14.89 -14.01
N TRP A 42 -2.65 -14.34 -13.97
CA TRP A 42 -2.43 -12.91 -14.09
C TRP A 42 -2.61 -12.49 -15.56
N THR A 43 -3.48 -11.51 -15.77
CA THR A 43 -3.79 -11.04 -17.13
C THR A 43 -2.64 -10.26 -17.75
N VAL A 44 -1.89 -9.55 -16.90
CA VAL A 44 -0.74 -8.73 -17.26
C VAL A 44 0.35 -9.01 -16.26
N LEU A 45 1.55 -9.32 -16.73
CA LEU A 45 2.70 -9.63 -15.88
C LEU A 45 3.50 -8.38 -15.50
N ALA A 46 3.37 -7.31 -16.26
CA ALA A 46 3.93 -6.00 -15.97
C ALA A 46 3.14 -4.89 -16.67
N CYS A 47 3.07 -3.71 -16.05
CA CYS A 47 2.50 -2.51 -16.66
C CYS A 47 3.34 -1.27 -16.28
N PRO A 48 3.36 -0.20 -17.12
CA PRO A 48 4.05 1.03 -16.78
C PRO A 48 3.34 1.76 -15.66
N VAL A 49 4.09 2.56 -14.86
CA VAL A 49 3.51 3.41 -13.81
C VAL A 49 2.81 4.66 -14.35
N SER A 50 2.93 4.96 -15.64
CA SER A 50 2.35 6.15 -16.26
C SER A 50 1.43 5.79 -17.43
N GLY A 51 0.50 6.70 -17.75
CA GLY A 51 -0.42 6.54 -18.88
C GLY A 51 -1.60 5.60 -18.60
N LEU A 52 -1.86 5.22 -17.37
CA LEU A 52 -3.02 4.44 -16.93
C LEU A 52 -4.08 5.35 -16.30
N GLU A 53 -5.31 4.85 -16.16
CA GLU A 53 -6.40 5.56 -15.46
C GLU A 53 -6.17 5.65 -13.95
N ILE A 54 -5.25 4.85 -13.39
CA ILE A 54 -4.86 4.88 -11.98
C ILE A 54 -3.85 6.02 -11.78
N PRO A 55 -3.98 6.82 -10.70
CA PRO A 55 -3.03 7.90 -10.41
C PRO A 55 -1.59 7.39 -10.34
N GLU A 56 -0.67 8.07 -11.01
CA GLU A 56 0.77 7.71 -11.03
C GLU A 56 1.37 7.65 -9.62
N GLU A 57 0.93 8.54 -8.72
CA GLU A 57 1.35 8.53 -7.31
C GLU A 57 1.09 7.17 -6.66
N SER A 58 -0.10 6.59 -6.89
CA SER A 58 -0.47 5.28 -6.33
C SER A 58 0.36 4.15 -6.94
N LEU A 59 0.63 4.21 -8.24
CA LEU A 59 1.44 3.21 -8.93
C LEU A 59 2.92 3.30 -8.51
N LYS A 60 3.47 4.51 -8.37
CA LYS A 60 4.83 4.71 -7.85
C LYS A 60 5.00 4.15 -6.43
N CYS A 61 3.94 4.18 -5.62
CA CYS A 61 3.95 3.55 -4.31
C CYS A 61 4.09 2.03 -4.37
N MET A 62 3.64 1.41 -5.44
CA MET A 62 3.69 -0.04 -5.64
C MET A 62 4.99 -0.49 -6.31
N ASP A 63 5.69 0.39 -7.02
CA ASP A 63 6.96 0.12 -7.69
C ASP A 63 8.08 -0.03 -6.64
N THR A 64 8.28 -1.25 -6.16
CA THR A 64 9.19 -1.54 -5.04
C THR A 64 10.66 -1.53 -5.42
N ASP A 65 10.99 -1.76 -6.70
CA ASP A 65 12.36 -1.78 -7.20
C ASP A 65 12.75 -0.53 -8.00
N GLY A 66 11.79 0.37 -8.26
CA GLY A 66 12.02 1.67 -8.92
C GLY A 66 12.32 1.57 -10.41
N ASP A 67 11.90 0.49 -11.05
CA ASP A 67 12.14 0.28 -12.49
C ASP A 67 11.10 0.98 -13.39
N SER A 68 10.16 1.72 -12.80
CA SER A 68 9.05 2.43 -13.45
C SER A 68 8.04 1.50 -14.12
N LYS A 69 7.94 0.28 -13.62
CA LYS A 69 6.93 -0.71 -14.00
C LYS A 69 6.35 -1.38 -12.77
N ILE A 70 5.14 -1.86 -12.89
CA ILE A 70 4.50 -2.67 -11.86
C ILE A 70 4.50 -4.11 -12.33
N HIS A 71 5.22 -4.95 -11.64
CA HIS A 71 5.27 -6.39 -11.85
C HIS A 71 4.32 -7.12 -10.89
N VAL A 72 4.06 -8.40 -11.15
CA VAL A 72 3.29 -9.24 -10.23
C VAL A 72 3.89 -9.24 -8.81
N ALA A 73 5.22 -9.26 -8.71
CA ALA A 73 5.93 -9.21 -7.44
C ALA A 73 5.61 -7.94 -6.64
N ASP A 74 5.51 -6.78 -7.30
CA ASP A 74 5.18 -5.50 -6.66
C ASP A 74 3.75 -5.51 -6.12
N VAL A 75 2.82 -6.04 -6.90
CA VAL A 75 1.42 -6.17 -6.48
C VAL A 75 1.30 -7.10 -5.27
N VAL A 76 1.98 -8.24 -5.30
CA VAL A 76 2.00 -9.20 -4.18
C VAL A 76 2.63 -8.58 -2.93
N ALA A 77 3.79 -7.93 -3.06
CA ALA A 77 4.47 -7.27 -1.95
C ALA A 77 3.59 -6.17 -1.33
N THR A 78 2.92 -5.38 -2.16
CA THR A 78 1.96 -4.36 -1.70
C THR A 78 0.77 -4.98 -0.97
N ALA A 79 0.20 -6.07 -1.47
CA ALA A 79 -0.89 -6.78 -0.84
C ALA A 79 -0.49 -7.36 0.53
N GLU A 80 0.68 -7.97 0.62
CA GLU A 80 1.23 -8.50 1.87
C GLU A 80 1.48 -7.39 2.90
N TRP A 81 2.01 -6.24 2.45
CA TRP A 81 2.19 -5.08 3.31
C TRP A 81 0.86 -4.54 3.82
N LEU A 82 -0.14 -4.36 2.96
CA LEU A 82 -1.47 -3.92 3.35
C LEU A 82 -2.13 -4.86 4.37
N CYS A 83 -1.94 -6.17 4.22
CA CYS A 83 -2.43 -7.16 5.19
C CYS A 83 -1.72 -7.08 6.56
N LYS A 84 -0.49 -6.58 6.60
CA LYS A 84 0.23 -6.32 7.84
C LYS A 84 -0.25 -5.06 8.55
N VAL A 85 -0.53 -4.02 7.77
CA VAL A 85 -0.83 -2.67 8.26
C VAL A 85 -2.29 -2.50 8.63
N LEU A 86 -3.18 -3.14 7.89
CA LEU A 86 -4.61 -3.05 8.07
C LEU A 86 -5.14 -4.23 8.91
N ARG A 87 -6.06 -3.92 9.80
CA ARG A 87 -6.77 -4.95 10.61
C ARG A 87 -7.57 -5.89 9.73
N ASP A 88 -8.25 -5.33 8.74
CA ASP A 88 -9.01 -6.08 7.74
C ASP A 88 -8.85 -5.40 6.36
N PRO A 89 -8.21 -6.07 5.38
CA PRO A 89 -8.08 -5.54 4.02
C PRO A 89 -9.42 -5.27 3.32
N GLN A 90 -10.54 -5.72 3.89
CA GLN A 90 -11.88 -5.44 3.36
C GLN A 90 -12.16 -3.94 3.26
N VAL A 91 -11.55 -3.12 4.11
CA VAL A 91 -11.71 -1.63 4.07
C VAL A 91 -11.28 -1.04 2.73
N LEU A 92 -10.38 -1.69 1.98
CA LEU A 92 -9.94 -1.23 0.66
C LEU A 92 -11.07 -1.22 -0.38
N PHE A 93 -12.11 -2.02 -0.16
CA PHE A 93 -13.28 -2.10 -1.06
C PHE A 93 -14.38 -1.08 -0.72
N GLU A 94 -14.20 -0.29 0.33
CA GLU A 94 -15.16 0.76 0.68
C GLU A 94 -15.06 2.01 -0.21
N ALA A 95 -14.02 2.12 -1.04
CA ALA A 95 -13.76 3.21 -1.97
C ALA A 95 -13.81 4.62 -1.32
N LYS A 96 -13.31 4.74 -0.08
CA LYS A 96 -13.25 5.99 0.68
C LYS A 96 -11.87 6.62 0.59
N ALA A 97 -11.80 7.94 0.49
CA ALA A 97 -10.54 8.69 0.62
C ALA A 97 -10.17 8.96 2.09
N SER A 98 -10.51 8.03 2.98
CA SER A 98 -10.30 8.14 4.43
C SER A 98 -10.15 6.76 5.05
N LEU A 99 -9.40 6.68 6.15
CA LEU A 99 -9.15 5.46 6.89
C LEU A 99 -9.35 5.73 8.39
N ALA A 100 -10.09 4.85 9.07
CA ALA A 100 -10.22 4.93 10.52
C ALA A 100 -8.91 4.50 11.20
N ILE A 101 -8.51 5.18 12.25
CA ILE A 101 -7.33 4.82 13.06
C ILE A 101 -7.45 3.39 13.61
N SER A 102 -8.67 2.97 13.94
CA SER A 102 -8.96 1.61 14.45
C SER A 102 -8.66 0.51 13.42
N ASP A 103 -8.61 0.83 12.13
CA ASP A 103 -8.33 -0.12 11.06
C ASP A 103 -6.83 -0.31 10.80
N ILE A 104 -5.98 0.52 11.45
CA ILE A 104 -4.53 0.43 11.36
C ILE A 104 -4.01 -0.41 12.52
N THR A 105 -3.14 -1.38 12.24
CA THR A 105 -2.52 -2.27 13.25
C THR A 105 -1.04 -2.03 13.43
N ASP A 106 -0.38 -1.40 12.47
CA ASP A 106 1.04 -1.09 12.54
C ASP A 106 1.30 0.13 13.42
N GLU A 107 2.12 -0.03 14.47
CA GLU A 107 2.40 1.02 15.46
C GLU A 107 3.12 2.23 14.87
N ALA A 108 4.02 2.01 13.91
CA ALA A 108 4.75 3.10 13.26
C ALA A 108 3.80 3.98 12.43
N ILE A 109 2.90 3.34 11.69
CA ILE A 109 1.88 4.06 10.91
C ILE A 109 0.87 4.73 11.85
N LEU A 110 0.44 4.07 12.92
CA LEU A 110 -0.43 4.68 13.93
C LEU A 110 0.17 5.94 14.53
N SER A 111 1.47 5.94 14.83
CA SER A 111 2.15 7.11 15.41
C SER A 111 2.13 8.33 14.48
N ILE A 112 2.17 8.10 13.17
CA ILE A 112 2.13 9.14 12.13
C ILE A 112 0.67 9.55 11.83
N ALA A 113 -0.23 8.59 11.78
CA ALA A 113 -1.62 8.80 11.40
C ALA A 113 -2.43 9.47 12.51
N THR A 114 -2.19 9.13 13.78
CA THR A 114 -2.95 9.65 14.93
C THR A 114 -2.97 11.19 15.02
N PRO A 115 -1.83 11.91 14.87
CA PRO A 115 -1.83 13.37 14.86
C PRO A 115 -2.59 14.00 13.70
N LEU A 116 -2.78 13.26 12.59
CA LEU A 116 -3.47 13.72 11.38
C LEU A 116 -4.98 13.40 11.42
N ALA A 117 -5.41 12.61 12.40
CA ALA A 117 -6.79 12.17 12.50
C ALA A 117 -7.69 13.27 13.07
N THR A 118 -8.88 13.38 12.49
CA THR A 118 -10.01 14.14 13.05
C THR A 118 -11.13 13.14 13.34
N ASP A 119 -11.64 13.16 14.57
CA ASP A 119 -12.67 12.22 15.04
C ASP A 119 -12.32 10.73 14.80
N GLY A 120 -11.03 10.38 14.96
CA GLY A 120 -10.55 9.02 14.76
C GLY A 120 -10.41 8.57 13.30
N VAL A 121 -10.46 9.51 12.35
CA VAL A 121 -10.36 9.24 10.91
C VAL A 121 -9.26 10.08 10.29
N VAL A 122 -8.40 9.46 9.49
CA VAL A 122 -7.39 10.12 8.66
C VAL A 122 -7.90 10.22 7.23
N THR A 123 -7.82 11.42 6.66
CA THR A 123 -8.17 11.65 5.26
C THR A 123 -6.92 11.72 4.37
N LEU A 124 -7.07 11.34 3.10
CA LEU A 124 -6.00 11.47 2.10
C LEU A 124 -5.50 12.92 1.98
N GLU A 125 -6.40 13.89 2.10
CA GLU A 125 -6.05 15.32 2.08
C GLU A 125 -5.18 15.72 3.26
N ALA A 126 -5.50 15.26 4.48
CA ALA A 126 -4.69 15.52 5.66
C ALA A 126 -3.28 14.96 5.52
N VAL A 127 -3.15 13.74 4.97
CA VAL A 127 -1.84 13.13 4.70
C VAL A 127 -1.05 13.93 3.67
N ARG A 128 -1.66 14.30 2.54
CA ARG A 128 -1.01 15.13 1.51
C ARG A 128 -0.54 16.48 2.04
N THR A 129 -1.37 17.12 2.85
CA THR A 129 -1.02 18.41 3.47
C THR A 129 0.15 18.26 4.44
N ALA A 130 0.18 17.20 5.24
CA ALA A 130 1.27 16.92 6.16
C ALA A 130 2.60 16.66 5.42
N ILE A 131 2.57 15.87 4.34
CA ILE A 131 3.75 15.62 3.51
C ILE A 131 4.27 16.92 2.91
N ALA A 132 3.43 17.76 2.32
CA ALA A 132 3.80 19.04 1.76
C ALA A 132 4.39 19.99 2.82
N GLY A 133 3.76 20.05 4.03
CA GLY A 133 4.25 20.86 5.15
C GLY A 133 5.61 20.38 5.67
N THR A 134 5.84 19.10 5.76
CA THR A 134 7.11 18.52 6.21
C THR A 134 8.24 18.79 5.22
N SER A 135 7.98 18.72 3.92
CA SER A 135 8.94 19.05 2.86
C SER A 135 9.38 20.52 2.94
N ILE A 136 8.47 21.44 3.26
CA ILE A 136 8.77 22.87 3.42
C ILE A 136 9.61 23.10 4.69
N GLN A 137 9.29 22.44 5.79
CA GLN A 137 10.02 22.58 7.05
C GLN A 137 11.45 22.00 6.97
N ALA A 138 11.63 20.87 6.29
CA ALA A 138 12.96 20.27 6.07
C ALA A 138 13.90 21.18 5.25
N GLN A 139 13.35 22.02 4.38
CA GLN A 139 14.12 23.03 3.63
C GLN A 139 14.38 24.31 4.42
N ALA A 140 13.59 24.61 5.47
CA ALA A 140 13.64 25.88 6.18
C ALA A 140 14.51 25.87 7.45
N VAL A 141 14.99 24.73 7.94
CA VAL A 141 15.73 24.62 9.21
C VAL A 141 17.00 23.76 9.06
N PRO A 142 18.09 24.30 8.42
CA PRO A 142 19.31 23.52 8.25
C PRO A 142 20.14 23.31 9.53
N ASP A 143 20.00 24.15 10.58
CA ASP A 143 20.96 24.24 11.68
C ASP A 143 20.38 24.17 13.11
N ALA A 144 19.16 23.67 13.29
CA ALA A 144 18.65 23.48 14.65
C ALA A 144 19.23 22.21 15.30
N PRO A 145 19.67 22.25 16.57
CA PRO A 145 20.27 21.09 17.26
C PRO A 145 19.36 19.87 17.36
N TYR A 146 18.06 20.02 17.13
CA TYR A 146 17.08 18.94 17.06
C TYR A 146 16.81 18.45 15.62
N ALA A 147 17.41 19.10 14.62
CA ALA A 147 17.20 18.76 13.21
C ALA A 147 17.74 17.36 12.88
N GLY A 148 18.78 16.90 13.58
CA GLY A 148 19.35 15.56 13.39
C GLY A 148 18.37 14.44 13.66
N ASP A 149 17.65 14.51 14.77
CA ASP A 149 16.70 13.46 15.17
C ASP A 149 15.40 13.55 14.36
N VAL A 150 14.94 14.76 14.05
CA VAL A 150 13.78 14.97 13.19
C VAL A 150 14.10 14.59 11.73
N ILE A 151 15.30 14.92 11.23
CA ILE A 151 15.76 14.52 9.90
C ILE A 151 16.03 13.02 9.85
N ALA A 152 16.53 12.38 10.92
CA ALA A 152 16.72 10.94 10.99
C ALA A 152 15.37 10.21 11.06
N ALA A 153 14.40 10.71 11.84
CA ALA A 153 13.03 10.21 11.86
C ALA A 153 12.32 10.43 10.51
N TYR A 154 12.52 11.60 9.89
CA TYR A 154 12.00 11.92 8.56
C TYR A 154 12.65 11.06 7.47
N LYS A 155 13.98 10.86 7.50
CA LYS A 155 14.65 9.92 6.61
C LYS A 155 14.22 8.49 6.84
N SER A 156 14.06 8.07 8.08
CA SER A 156 13.52 6.74 8.40
C SER A 156 12.07 6.59 7.93
N CYS A 157 11.27 7.64 8.04
CA CYS A 157 9.93 7.70 7.44
C CYS A 157 10.00 7.81 5.92
N GLN A 158 10.94 8.58 5.34
CA GLN A 158 11.17 8.62 3.90
C GLN A 158 11.73 7.30 3.38
N ASP A 159 12.60 6.62 4.09
CA ASP A 159 13.15 5.33 3.67
C ASP A 159 12.10 4.22 3.82
N ALA A 160 11.27 4.26 4.86
CA ALA A 160 10.09 3.43 4.98
C ALA A 160 9.03 3.79 3.93
N TYR A 161 8.88 5.08 3.60
CA TYR A 161 8.02 5.60 2.56
C TYR A 161 8.65 5.50 1.16
N ALA A 162 9.95 5.71 0.98
CA ALA A 162 10.62 5.58 -0.31
C ALA A 162 10.71 4.13 -0.78
N ASN A 163 10.67 3.17 0.13
CA ASN A 163 10.42 1.77 -0.22
C ASN A 163 8.97 1.53 -0.65
N TYR A 164 8.03 2.44 -0.35
CA TYR A 164 6.61 2.31 -0.67
C TYR A 164 6.03 3.52 -1.41
N PHE A 165 6.73 4.66 -1.40
CA PHE A 165 6.30 5.93 -2.00
C PHE A 165 7.54 6.67 -2.49
N GLN A 166 8.11 6.27 -3.62
CA GLN A 166 9.19 7.03 -4.22
C GLN A 166 8.69 8.43 -4.59
N THR A 167 9.03 9.41 -3.76
CA THR A 167 9.06 10.80 -4.18
C THR A 167 10.44 11.07 -4.78
N SER A 168 10.49 11.19 -6.10
CA SER A 168 11.65 11.77 -6.81
C SER A 168 11.90 13.21 -6.38
#